data_bfa9b6bc48308954e817bc8c46d2678c
#
_entry.id   bfa9b6bc48308954e817bc8c46d2678c
#
_cell.length_a   1.000
_cell.length_b   1.000
_cell.length_c   1.000
_cell.angle_alpha   90.00
_cell.angle_beta   90.00
_cell.angle_gamma   90.00
#
_symmetry.space_group_name_H-M   'P 1'
#
loop_
_entity.id
_entity.type
_entity.pdbx_description
1 polymer ?
#
loop_
_entity_poly.entity_id
_entity_poly.type
_entity_poly.pdbx_seq_one_letter_code
_entity_poly.pdbx_strand_id
1 'polypeptide(L)'
;MCNCKYREDKLHHECGVLGIYGVDDAAGLAYYGLHALQHRGQQGCGIVTVGPNGEFHRVKGDGLVTEVFNETSMTKLPGKMAIGHVRYSNAGCKGTENLQPFLFHHNSGDFALANNGQIVNYHQLRDELEDKGSLFQSSSDAEVLAHLIKKQGIDKELPRIHSLKNALNMLDGAFAFVVMTGRRIYACRDKYGFHPLAIGKIGEGYVVASETCAFDVIGAEYIRDVEPGEIVTIDHHGIRSQFYAEPERHAMCAMEYVYFARPDSDIEGCNVHNYRKESGKILFQEAPADADIVIGVPDSSLSAAQGYAEASGLPYEMGLIKSKYVGRTFILPTQSLREKGVKMKLSPVRSIVKGKRVVIVDDSIVRGTTSLKIVKMLREAGAAEVHVRIASAPLKYTCYYGVDVHTPEELISNRNSVEQVCKLIEADSLAFLSHEGMLAAGHRSDLCLACFNHKYPTKLYNE
;
A
#
# COMPACT_ATOMS: atom_id res chain seq x y z
N MET A 1 7.68 -25.03 3.03
CA MET A 1 6.29 -24.59 3.30
C MET A 1 6.24 -24.05 4.72
N CYS A 2 6.15 -22.75 4.89
CA CYS A 2 6.12 -22.13 6.21
C CYS A 2 4.67 -22.07 6.69
N ASN A 3 4.36 -22.84 7.74
CA ASN A 3 3.02 -22.93 8.34
C ASN A 3 2.71 -21.66 9.15
N CYS A 4 2.31 -20.56 8.49
CA CYS A 4 1.75 -19.40 9.17
C CYS A 4 0.23 -19.57 9.38
N LYS A 5 -0.15 -20.33 10.39
CA LYS A 5 -1.56 -20.64 10.73
C LYS A 5 -2.38 -19.48 11.33
N TYR A 6 -1.81 -18.28 11.51
CA TYR A 6 -2.51 -17.18 12.20
C TYR A 6 -2.11 -15.83 11.57
N ARG A 7 -2.86 -15.42 10.53
CA ARG A 7 -2.83 -14.06 9.99
C ARG A 7 -3.94 -13.23 10.60
N GLU A 8 -3.70 -11.92 10.79
CA GLU A 8 -4.77 -10.99 11.17
C GLU A 8 -5.80 -10.90 10.04
N ASP A 9 -7.06 -10.64 10.41
CA ASP A 9 -8.22 -10.54 9.51
C ASP A 9 -8.34 -9.16 8.86
N LYS A 10 -7.23 -8.50 8.62
CA LYS A 10 -7.18 -7.24 7.88
C LYS A 10 -6.30 -7.41 6.65
N LEU A 11 -6.69 -6.72 5.59
CA LEU A 11 -5.83 -6.49 4.44
C LEU A 11 -4.51 -5.92 4.93
N HIS A 12 -3.43 -6.46 4.43
CA HIS A 12 -2.11 -6.00 4.78
C HIS A 12 -1.60 -5.09 3.69
N HIS A 13 -0.84 -4.08 4.10
CA HIS A 13 -0.43 -2.95 3.30
C HIS A 13 0.59 -3.34 2.23
N GLU A 14 0.63 -2.52 1.21
CA GLU A 14 1.64 -2.50 0.17
C GLU A 14 2.86 -1.71 0.64
N CYS A 15 4.02 -1.93 0.00
CA CYS A 15 5.25 -1.20 0.26
C CYS A 15 5.11 0.31 -0.02
N GLY A 16 6.01 1.13 0.52
CA GLY A 16 6.14 2.54 0.17
C GLY A 16 7.53 2.84 -0.34
N VAL A 17 7.62 3.63 -1.42
CA VAL A 17 8.87 4.08 -2.02
C VAL A 17 9.02 5.59 -1.90
N LEU A 18 10.28 6.02 -1.81
CA LEU A 18 10.67 7.43 -1.76
C LEU A 18 11.96 7.64 -2.53
N GLY A 19 12.09 8.79 -3.22
CA GLY A 19 13.32 9.24 -3.84
C GLY A 19 13.51 10.74 -3.61
N ILE A 20 14.73 11.17 -3.29
CA ILE A 20 15.10 12.58 -3.07
C ILE A 20 16.32 12.90 -3.90
N TYR A 21 16.28 14.00 -4.63
CA TYR A 21 17.33 14.46 -5.51
C TYR A 21 17.71 15.91 -5.26
N GLY A 22 19.01 16.17 -5.11
CA GLY A 22 19.58 17.53 -5.17
C GLY A 22 19.35 18.37 -3.92
N VAL A 23 19.13 17.75 -2.76
CA VAL A 23 18.85 18.45 -1.49
C VAL A 23 19.89 18.09 -0.46
N ASP A 24 20.35 19.08 0.31
CA ASP A 24 21.19 18.84 1.48
C ASP A 24 20.41 18.00 2.50
N ASP A 25 21.10 17.08 3.20
CA ASP A 25 20.50 16.12 4.12
C ASP A 25 19.38 15.25 3.49
N ALA A 26 19.62 14.75 2.28
CA ALA A 26 18.67 13.87 1.60
C ALA A 26 18.30 12.62 2.44
N ALA A 27 19.22 12.12 3.26
CA ALA A 27 18.97 11.00 4.16
C ALA A 27 17.98 11.36 5.28
N GLY A 28 18.12 12.54 5.91
CA GLY A 28 17.21 13.04 6.93
C GLY A 28 15.80 13.24 6.40
N LEU A 29 15.69 13.84 5.21
CA LEU A 29 14.40 13.98 4.53
C LEU A 29 13.80 12.61 4.15
N ALA A 30 14.64 11.66 3.71
CA ALA A 30 14.18 10.30 3.42
C ALA A 30 13.66 9.59 4.69
N TYR A 31 14.32 9.78 5.83
CA TYR A 31 13.85 9.26 7.12
C TYR A 31 12.44 9.78 7.46
N TYR A 32 12.22 11.10 7.40
CA TYR A 32 10.90 11.68 7.69
C TYR A 32 9.83 11.29 6.67
N GLY A 33 10.17 11.26 5.38
CA GLY A 33 9.25 10.81 4.33
C GLY A 33 8.86 9.33 4.48
N LEU A 34 9.82 8.45 4.79
CA LEU A 34 9.53 7.04 5.09
C LEU A 34 8.71 6.86 6.37
N HIS A 35 8.95 7.69 7.39
CA HIS A 35 8.14 7.69 8.60
C HIS A 35 6.68 8.08 8.29
N ALA A 36 6.46 9.04 7.41
CA ALA A 36 5.12 9.39 6.92
C ALA A 36 4.46 8.22 6.16
N LEU A 37 5.24 7.43 5.44
CA LEU A 37 4.80 6.23 4.70
C LEU A 37 4.79 4.94 5.53
N GLN A 38 5.06 5.00 6.85
CA GLN A 38 5.19 3.82 7.70
C GLN A 38 3.93 2.94 7.73
N HIS A 39 2.75 3.52 7.51
CA HIS A 39 1.49 2.78 7.42
C HIS A 39 1.50 1.78 6.25
N ARG A 40 2.25 2.02 5.17
CA ARG A 40 2.38 1.13 4.01
C ARG A 40 3.26 -0.09 4.29
N GLY A 41 4.24 0.02 5.18
CA GLY A 41 5.13 -1.10 5.51
C GLY A 41 5.73 -0.98 6.90
N GLN A 42 5.63 -2.04 7.72
CA GLN A 42 6.06 -2.04 9.12
C GLN A 42 7.04 -3.17 9.47
N GLN A 43 7.46 -3.98 8.49
CA GLN A 43 8.31 -5.14 8.75
C GLN A 43 9.80 -4.86 8.60
N GLY A 44 10.11 -3.88 7.78
CA GLY A 44 11.47 -3.45 7.58
C GLY A 44 11.55 -2.22 6.71
N CYS A 45 12.69 -1.57 6.71
CA CYS A 45 12.93 -0.37 5.92
C CYS A 45 14.38 -0.26 5.51
N GLY A 46 14.66 0.61 4.56
CA GLY A 46 16.01 0.90 4.11
C GLY A 46 16.12 2.25 3.43
N ILE A 47 17.31 2.81 3.49
CA ILE A 47 17.72 4.01 2.75
C ILE A 47 19.07 3.72 2.07
N VAL A 48 19.18 4.15 0.81
CA VAL A 48 20.43 4.20 0.05
C VAL A 48 20.69 5.63 -0.36
N THR A 49 21.92 6.12 -0.15
CA THR A 49 22.36 7.45 -0.60
C THR A 49 23.55 7.35 -1.54
N VAL A 50 23.81 8.44 -2.26
CA VAL A 50 25.01 8.62 -3.06
C VAL A 50 25.83 9.75 -2.46
N GLY A 51 27.04 9.42 -2.00
CA GLY A 51 28.00 10.36 -1.43
C GLY A 51 28.61 11.31 -2.47
N PRO A 52 29.38 12.31 -2.03
CA PRO A 52 29.95 13.35 -2.89
C PRO A 52 30.85 12.83 -4.02
N ASN A 53 31.52 11.70 -3.78
CA ASN A 53 32.43 11.07 -4.76
C ASN A 53 31.73 10.04 -5.65
N GLY A 54 30.39 9.89 -5.52
CA GLY A 54 29.60 8.93 -6.28
C GLY A 54 29.52 7.52 -5.68
N GLU A 55 30.05 7.33 -4.47
CA GLU A 55 29.95 6.09 -3.72
C GLU A 55 28.55 5.89 -3.14
N PHE A 56 28.08 4.64 -3.12
CA PHE A 56 26.77 4.28 -2.57
C PHE A 56 26.89 3.83 -1.10
N HIS A 57 26.01 4.37 -0.28
CA HIS A 57 25.89 4.03 1.13
C HIS A 57 24.50 3.46 1.40
N ARG A 58 24.40 2.40 2.19
CA ARG A 58 23.14 1.73 2.50
C ARG A 58 22.99 1.40 3.97
N VAL A 59 21.84 1.72 4.53
CA VAL A 59 21.37 1.22 5.83
C VAL A 59 20.00 0.61 5.60
N LYS A 60 19.80 -0.63 6.07
CA LYS A 60 18.50 -1.31 6.07
C LYS A 60 18.38 -2.25 7.26
N GLY A 61 17.16 -2.53 7.72
CA GLY A 61 16.91 -3.43 8.84
C GLY A 61 15.44 -3.82 8.97
N ASP A 62 15.20 -4.88 9.74
CA ASP A 62 13.85 -5.28 10.15
C ASP A 62 13.34 -4.32 11.22
N GLY A 63 12.06 -3.97 11.17
CA GLY A 63 11.40 -3.08 12.12
C GLY A 63 10.92 -1.77 11.51
N LEU A 64 10.47 -0.87 12.38
CA LEU A 64 9.99 0.45 12.01
C LEU A 64 11.16 1.38 11.65
N VAL A 65 10.87 2.44 10.92
CA VAL A 65 11.85 3.47 10.56
C VAL A 65 12.57 4.00 11.80
N THR A 66 11.84 4.26 12.89
CA THR A 66 12.39 4.72 14.17
C THR A 66 13.24 3.69 14.93
N GLU A 67 13.10 2.40 14.59
CA GLU A 67 13.89 1.32 15.20
C GLU A 67 15.18 1.06 14.41
N VAL A 68 15.14 1.20 13.09
CA VAL A 68 16.27 0.94 12.19
C VAL A 68 17.23 2.14 12.12
N PHE A 69 16.67 3.35 12.07
CA PHE A 69 17.47 4.56 11.92
C PHE A 69 17.64 5.30 13.25
N ASN A 70 18.89 5.57 13.58
CA ASN A 70 19.31 6.36 14.74
C ASN A 70 20.48 7.27 14.33
N GLU A 71 20.95 8.13 15.22
CA GLU A 71 22.03 9.08 14.94
C GLU A 71 23.25 8.40 14.28
N THR A 72 23.69 7.26 14.83
CA THR A 72 24.87 6.52 14.30
C THR A 72 24.62 5.93 12.91
N SER A 73 23.41 5.46 12.61
CA SER A 73 23.07 4.92 11.29
C SER A 73 22.92 6.02 10.25
N MET A 74 22.39 7.19 10.66
CA MET A 74 22.21 8.34 9.77
C MET A 74 23.54 8.96 9.35
N THR A 75 24.57 8.98 10.20
CA THR A 75 25.92 9.47 9.80
C THR A 75 26.58 8.63 8.70
N LYS A 76 26.10 7.41 8.46
CA LYS A 76 26.57 6.54 7.37
C LYS A 76 25.93 6.82 6.02
N LEU A 77 25.02 7.78 5.93
CA LEU A 77 24.22 8.08 4.75
C LEU A 77 24.46 9.52 4.25
N PRO A 78 25.68 9.85 3.78
CA PRO A 78 25.99 11.18 3.26
C PRO A 78 25.38 11.42 1.87
N GLY A 79 25.31 12.69 1.47
CA GLY A 79 25.04 13.09 0.09
C GLY A 79 23.71 13.80 -0.12
N LYS A 80 23.49 14.20 -1.38
CA LYS A 80 22.31 14.99 -1.81
C LYS A 80 21.28 14.18 -2.58
N MET A 81 21.44 12.86 -2.63
CA MET A 81 20.52 11.94 -3.28
C MET A 81 20.24 10.76 -2.36
N ALA A 82 18.98 10.39 -2.24
CA ALA A 82 18.56 9.22 -1.47
C ALA A 82 17.39 8.51 -2.14
N ILE A 83 17.32 7.18 -2.01
CA ILE A 83 16.08 6.43 -2.19
C ILE A 83 15.79 5.63 -0.95
N GLY A 84 14.51 5.48 -0.64
CA GLY A 84 14.05 4.81 0.56
C GLY A 84 12.88 3.87 0.29
N HIS A 85 12.71 2.91 1.19
CA HIS A 85 11.65 1.91 1.12
C HIS A 85 11.17 1.52 2.51
N VAL A 86 9.86 1.39 2.67
CA VAL A 86 9.21 0.70 3.79
C VAL A 86 8.54 -0.56 3.27
N ARG A 87 8.85 -1.69 3.91
CA ARG A 87 8.44 -3.01 3.43
C ARG A 87 7.25 -3.55 4.19
N TYR A 88 6.29 -4.04 3.44
CA TYR A 88 5.38 -5.09 3.88
C TYR A 88 5.78 -6.42 3.19
N SER A 89 5.84 -7.53 3.93
CA SER A 89 6.18 -8.83 3.37
C SER A 89 4.92 -9.59 3.00
N ASN A 90 4.74 -9.85 1.73
CA ASN A 90 3.81 -10.87 1.27
C ASN A 90 4.29 -12.25 1.75
N ALA A 91 3.35 -13.10 2.12
CA ALA A 91 3.50 -14.45 2.64
C ALA A 91 4.88 -15.13 2.48
N GLY A 92 5.64 -15.20 3.55
CA GLY A 92 6.69 -16.20 3.69
C GLY A 92 8.14 -15.75 3.49
N CYS A 93 8.40 -14.63 2.84
CA CYS A 93 9.75 -14.14 2.61
C CYS A 93 10.26 -13.33 3.81
N LYS A 94 10.59 -14.03 4.90
CA LYS A 94 11.35 -13.43 6.02
C LYS A 94 12.82 -13.47 5.66
N GLY A 95 13.48 -12.33 5.81
CA GLY A 95 14.93 -12.22 5.63
C GLY A 95 15.33 -10.82 5.21
N THR A 96 16.47 -10.38 5.71
CA THR A 96 17.03 -9.06 5.39
C THR A 96 17.47 -8.95 3.93
N GLU A 97 17.65 -10.07 3.23
CA GLU A 97 17.97 -10.12 1.79
C GLU A 97 16.87 -9.48 0.94
N ASN A 98 15.61 -9.60 1.36
CA ASN A 98 14.45 -9.03 0.66
C ASN A 98 14.13 -7.57 1.01
N LEU A 99 14.87 -6.98 1.95
CA LEU A 99 14.70 -5.57 2.28
C LEU A 99 15.26 -4.69 1.17
N GLN A 100 14.45 -3.74 0.76
CA GLN A 100 14.81 -2.73 -0.23
C GLN A 100 15.21 -1.41 0.48
N PRO A 101 15.96 -0.51 -0.22
CA PRO A 101 16.40 -0.60 -1.62
C PRO A 101 17.47 -1.67 -1.84
N PHE A 102 17.40 -2.34 -3.01
CA PHE A 102 18.48 -3.19 -3.48
C PHE A 102 19.62 -2.33 -4.03
N LEU A 103 20.86 -2.70 -3.74
CA LEU A 103 22.06 -2.05 -4.26
C LEU A 103 22.86 -3.07 -5.07
N PHE A 104 23.15 -2.72 -6.30
CA PHE A 104 23.90 -3.55 -7.25
C PHE A 104 25.19 -2.86 -7.66
N HIS A 105 26.28 -3.59 -7.56
CA HIS A 105 27.61 -3.15 -8.01
C HIS A 105 27.90 -3.70 -9.40
N HIS A 106 28.30 -2.84 -10.31
CA HIS A 106 28.59 -3.24 -11.67
C HIS A 106 29.69 -2.35 -12.29
N ASN A 107 30.54 -2.93 -13.17
CA ASN A 107 31.65 -2.23 -13.84
C ASN A 107 31.17 -1.01 -14.67
N SER A 108 29.95 -0.96 -15.16
CA SER A 108 29.38 0.20 -15.84
C SER A 108 28.77 1.24 -14.89
N GLY A 109 28.94 1.07 -13.60
CA GLY A 109 28.47 1.91 -12.51
C GLY A 109 27.36 1.26 -11.69
N ASP A 110 27.39 1.58 -10.41
CA ASP A 110 26.46 1.10 -9.40
C ASP A 110 25.09 1.74 -9.56
N PHE A 111 24.06 1.06 -9.06
CA PHE A 111 22.70 1.59 -8.99
C PHE A 111 21.92 0.91 -7.87
N ALA A 112 20.90 1.60 -7.39
CA ALA A 112 19.97 1.07 -6.41
C ALA A 112 18.53 1.19 -6.91
N LEU A 113 17.65 0.30 -6.45
CA LEU A 113 16.23 0.34 -6.80
C LEU A 113 15.33 -0.04 -5.62
N ALA A 114 14.14 0.55 -5.62
CA ALA A 114 13.02 0.22 -4.74
C ALA A 114 11.73 0.10 -5.55
N ASN A 115 10.83 -0.77 -5.14
CA ASN A 115 9.56 -1.04 -5.81
C ASN A 115 8.40 -1.10 -4.83
N ASN A 116 7.25 -0.58 -5.26
CA ASN A 116 5.94 -0.89 -4.70
C ASN A 116 5.11 -1.59 -5.77
N GLY A 117 4.64 -2.82 -5.51
CA GLY A 117 3.84 -3.62 -6.42
C GLY A 117 4.34 -5.05 -6.55
N GLN A 118 3.70 -5.81 -7.46
CA GLN A 118 4.03 -7.20 -7.75
C GLN A 118 4.05 -7.44 -9.27
N ILE A 119 5.17 -7.98 -9.75
CA ILE A 119 5.38 -8.34 -11.15
C ILE A 119 4.76 -9.71 -11.40
N VAL A 120 3.73 -9.78 -12.25
CA VAL A 120 2.93 -11.00 -12.45
C VAL A 120 3.71 -12.09 -13.19
N ASN A 121 4.56 -11.70 -14.14
CA ASN A 121 5.38 -12.63 -14.95
C ASN A 121 6.78 -12.87 -14.38
N TYR A 122 7.03 -12.55 -13.09
CA TYR A 122 8.39 -12.57 -12.54
C TYR A 122 9.01 -13.99 -12.50
N HIS A 123 8.21 -15.02 -12.25
CA HIS A 123 8.72 -16.41 -12.25
C HIS A 123 9.29 -16.80 -13.60
N GLN A 124 8.52 -16.57 -14.67
CA GLN A 124 8.98 -16.85 -16.03
C GLN A 124 10.27 -16.08 -16.37
N LEU A 125 10.29 -14.76 -16.06
CA LEU A 125 11.46 -13.93 -16.32
C LEU A 125 12.68 -14.35 -15.48
N ARG A 126 12.46 -14.75 -14.24
CA ARG A 126 13.51 -15.25 -13.35
C ARG A 126 14.12 -16.54 -13.91
N ASP A 127 13.31 -17.53 -14.26
CA ASP A 127 13.76 -18.80 -14.83
C ASP A 127 14.60 -18.56 -16.10
N GLU A 128 14.12 -17.73 -17.03
CA GLU A 128 14.86 -17.35 -18.23
C GLU A 128 16.19 -16.63 -17.93
N LEU A 129 16.24 -15.85 -16.86
CA LEU A 129 17.44 -15.12 -16.45
C LEU A 129 18.45 -16.07 -15.79
N GLU A 130 17.99 -17.00 -14.93
CA GLU A 130 18.81 -18.00 -14.27
C GLU A 130 19.40 -18.99 -15.29
N ASP A 131 18.63 -19.47 -16.27
CA ASP A 131 19.10 -20.29 -17.40
C ASP A 131 20.20 -19.59 -18.22
N LYS A 132 20.16 -18.26 -18.28
CA LYS A 132 21.19 -17.43 -18.94
C LYS A 132 22.32 -17.01 -17.98
N GLY A 133 22.43 -17.62 -16.80
CA GLY A 133 23.50 -17.45 -15.84
C GLY A 133 23.37 -16.27 -14.89
N SER A 134 22.17 -15.69 -14.71
CA SER A 134 21.95 -14.66 -13.66
C SER A 134 21.90 -15.32 -12.29
N LEU A 135 22.51 -14.68 -11.29
CA LEU A 135 22.50 -15.12 -9.89
C LEU A 135 21.65 -14.13 -9.08
N PHE A 136 20.52 -14.57 -8.60
CA PHE A 136 19.65 -13.79 -7.74
C PHE A 136 20.11 -13.85 -6.28
N GLN A 137 20.08 -12.73 -5.60
CA GLN A 137 20.46 -12.59 -4.19
C GLN A 137 19.26 -12.57 -3.25
N SER A 138 18.05 -12.39 -3.81
CA SER A 138 16.80 -12.32 -3.07
C SER A 138 15.71 -13.17 -3.74
N SER A 139 14.62 -13.35 -3.03
CA SER A 139 13.39 -13.93 -3.60
C SER A 139 12.39 -12.86 -4.07
N SER A 140 12.78 -11.58 -4.07
CA SER A 140 11.93 -10.48 -4.50
C SER A 140 11.82 -10.44 -6.02
N ASP A 141 10.61 -10.23 -6.50
CA ASP A 141 10.29 -9.98 -7.92
C ASP A 141 10.98 -8.71 -8.45
N ALA A 142 11.16 -7.69 -7.61
CA ALA A 142 11.80 -6.43 -7.99
C ALA A 142 13.26 -6.61 -8.46
N GLU A 143 13.96 -7.67 -8.04
CA GLU A 143 15.34 -7.94 -8.46
C GLU A 143 15.42 -8.29 -9.95
N VAL A 144 14.35 -8.83 -10.55
CA VAL A 144 14.28 -9.15 -11.99
C VAL A 144 14.61 -7.92 -12.84
N LEU A 145 14.11 -6.72 -12.46
CA LEU A 145 14.39 -5.49 -13.20
C LEU A 145 15.90 -5.20 -13.28
N ALA A 146 16.64 -5.43 -12.20
CA ALA A 146 18.09 -5.17 -12.17
C ALA A 146 18.83 -6.06 -13.19
N HIS A 147 18.47 -7.32 -13.27
CA HIS A 147 19.06 -8.27 -14.23
C HIS A 147 18.67 -7.92 -15.67
N LEU A 148 17.42 -7.55 -15.92
CA LEU A 148 16.95 -7.14 -17.24
C LEU A 148 17.67 -5.88 -17.73
N ILE A 149 17.80 -4.83 -16.92
CA ILE A 149 18.57 -3.61 -17.26
C ILE A 149 19.98 -3.96 -17.70
N LYS A 150 20.64 -4.90 -17.03
CA LYS A 150 22.02 -5.27 -17.34
C LYS A 150 22.14 -6.12 -18.60
N LYS A 151 21.20 -7.02 -18.85
CA LYS A 151 21.18 -7.81 -20.10
C LYS A 151 20.85 -6.99 -21.34
N GLN A 152 19.96 -6.01 -21.22
CA GLN A 152 19.64 -5.08 -22.30
C GLN A 152 20.75 -4.05 -22.57
N GLY A 153 21.64 -3.82 -21.59
CA GLY A 153 22.75 -2.88 -21.67
C GLY A 153 24.04 -3.45 -22.28
N ILE A 154 24.00 -4.59 -22.97
CA ILE A 154 25.16 -5.19 -23.64
C ILE A 154 25.64 -4.32 -24.81
N ASP A 155 24.74 -3.56 -25.43
CA ASP A 155 25.10 -2.58 -26.44
C ASP A 155 25.62 -1.29 -25.78
N LYS A 156 26.96 -1.12 -25.78
CA LYS A 156 27.64 0.03 -25.16
C LYS A 156 27.28 1.37 -25.79
N GLU A 157 26.67 1.37 -26.97
CA GLU A 157 26.31 2.57 -27.72
C GLU A 157 24.95 3.14 -27.33
N LEU A 158 24.07 2.33 -26.70
CA LEU A 158 22.74 2.78 -26.30
C LEU A 158 22.78 3.56 -24.96
N PRO A 159 22.12 4.72 -24.86
CA PRO A 159 21.92 5.42 -23.58
C PRO A 159 21.26 4.52 -22.55
N ARG A 160 21.66 4.62 -21.28
CA ARG A 160 21.12 3.80 -20.16
C ARG A 160 19.59 3.83 -20.03
N ILE A 161 18.96 4.92 -20.48
CA ILE A 161 17.49 5.05 -20.50
C ILE A 161 16.85 4.03 -21.44
N HIS A 162 17.49 3.68 -22.57
CA HIS A 162 16.98 2.65 -23.48
C HIS A 162 16.97 1.26 -22.85
N SER A 163 18.03 0.92 -22.11
CA SER A 163 18.09 -0.35 -21.37
C SER A 163 17.00 -0.43 -20.32
N LEU A 164 16.70 0.67 -19.63
CA LEU A 164 15.62 0.75 -18.66
C LEU A 164 14.25 0.61 -19.36
N LYS A 165 14.01 1.33 -20.47
CA LYS A 165 12.79 1.20 -21.28
C LYS A 165 12.56 -0.22 -21.73
N ASN A 166 13.57 -0.86 -22.33
CA ASN A 166 13.45 -2.23 -22.81
C ASN A 166 13.17 -3.22 -21.66
N ALA A 167 13.82 -3.03 -20.51
CA ALA A 167 13.61 -3.86 -19.34
C ALA A 167 12.17 -3.72 -18.78
N LEU A 168 11.67 -2.48 -18.65
CA LEU A 168 10.30 -2.22 -18.17
C LEU A 168 9.24 -2.80 -19.12
N ASN A 169 9.47 -2.76 -20.44
CA ASN A 169 8.55 -3.36 -21.42
C ASN A 169 8.45 -4.89 -21.31
N MET A 170 9.41 -5.55 -20.67
CA MET A 170 9.36 -6.99 -20.44
C MET A 170 8.55 -7.35 -19.18
N LEU A 171 8.29 -6.38 -18.31
CA LEU A 171 7.54 -6.60 -17.09
C LEU A 171 6.04 -6.51 -17.35
N ASP A 172 5.29 -7.40 -16.73
CA ASP A 172 3.84 -7.34 -16.66
C ASP A 172 3.38 -7.37 -15.20
N GLY A 173 2.30 -6.62 -14.88
CA GLY A 173 1.80 -6.49 -13.52
C GLY A 173 1.93 -5.07 -12.96
N ALA A 174 1.95 -4.96 -11.65
CA ALA A 174 1.96 -3.70 -10.92
C ALA A 174 3.36 -3.33 -10.45
N PHE A 175 3.79 -2.11 -10.72
CA PHE A 175 5.02 -1.58 -10.16
C PHE A 175 5.08 -0.04 -10.13
N ALA A 176 5.66 0.47 -9.07
CA ALA A 176 6.11 1.85 -8.94
C ALA A 176 7.58 1.80 -8.52
N PHE A 177 8.49 1.87 -9.51
CA PHE A 177 9.93 1.81 -9.27
C PHE A 177 10.54 3.18 -9.04
N VAL A 178 11.43 3.25 -8.06
CA VAL A 178 12.41 4.33 -7.92
C VAL A 178 13.80 3.73 -8.11
N VAL A 179 14.50 4.16 -9.17
CA VAL A 179 15.84 3.67 -9.51
C VAL A 179 16.84 4.82 -9.40
N MET A 180 17.92 4.64 -8.64
CA MET A 180 18.95 5.66 -8.43
C MET A 180 20.28 5.18 -8.99
N THR A 181 20.91 6.03 -9.78
CA THR A 181 22.31 5.91 -10.21
C THR A 181 23.17 6.97 -9.53
N GLY A 182 24.48 6.96 -9.71
CA GLY A 182 25.36 7.97 -9.11
C GLY A 182 25.07 9.43 -9.51
N ARG A 183 24.14 9.69 -10.44
CA ARG A 183 23.85 11.03 -10.95
C ARG A 183 22.36 11.35 -11.16
N ARG A 184 21.47 10.38 -11.04
CA ARG A 184 20.06 10.54 -11.43
C ARG A 184 19.14 9.64 -10.62
N ILE A 185 17.90 10.07 -10.50
CA ILE A 185 16.79 9.23 -10.08
C ILE A 185 15.84 9.04 -11.26
N TYR A 186 15.35 7.82 -11.42
CA TYR A 186 14.26 7.48 -12.33
C TYR A 186 13.05 7.03 -11.50
N ALA A 187 11.90 7.65 -11.76
CA ALA A 187 10.60 7.21 -11.26
C ALA A 187 9.84 6.55 -12.40
N CYS A 188 9.45 5.30 -12.25
CA CYS A 188 8.83 4.52 -13.30
C CYS A 188 7.53 3.92 -12.79
N ARG A 189 6.46 4.08 -13.54
CA ARG A 189 5.15 3.54 -13.21
C ARG A 189 4.70 2.54 -14.28
N ASP A 190 4.02 1.47 -13.86
CA ASP A 190 3.50 0.47 -14.80
C ASP A 190 2.48 1.07 -15.78
N LYS A 191 2.25 0.38 -16.89
CA LYS A 191 1.41 0.85 -17.99
C LYS A 191 -0.10 0.93 -17.66
N TYR A 192 -0.51 0.38 -16.54
CA TYR A 192 -1.88 0.44 -16.02
C TYR A 192 -2.04 1.47 -14.90
N GLY A 193 -0.93 1.89 -14.27
CA GLY A 193 -0.94 2.82 -13.15
C GLY A 193 -1.57 2.23 -11.88
N PHE A 194 -1.28 0.97 -11.55
CA PHE A 194 -1.90 0.29 -10.41
C PHE A 194 -1.62 0.96 -9.08
N HIS A 195 -0.38 1.45 -8.87
CA HIS A 195 0.03 2.08 -7.62
C HIS A 195 0.34 3.55 -7.80
N PRO A 196 0.09 4.38 -6.77
CA PRO A 196 0.39 5.79 -6.83
C PRO A 196 1.90 6.05 -6.81
N LEU A 197 2.32 7.07 -7.53
CA LEU A 197 3.68 7.60 -7.52
C LEU A 197 3.63 9.08 -7.89
N ALA A 198 3.92 9.95 -6.94
CA ALA A 198 3.84 11.39 -7.09
C ALA A 198 5.22 12.05 -7.13
N ILE A 199 5.31 13.22 -7.76
CA ILE A 199 6.51 14.05 -7.86
C ILE A 199 6.24 15.37 -7.15
N GLY A 200 7.20 15.81 -6.33
CA GLY A 200 7.19 17.10 -5.67
C GLY A 200 8.50 17.86 -5.85
N LYS A 201 8.46 19.14 -5.54
CA LYS A 201 9.63 20.03 -5.47
C LYS A 201 9.95 20.35 -4.02
N ILE A 202 11.24 20.36 -3.68
CA ILE A 202 11.72 20.73 -2.35
C ILE A 202 12.98 21.61 -2.50
N GLY A 203 12.83 22.90 -2.20
CA GLY A 203 13.87 23.88 -2.49
C GLY A 203 14.27 23.85 -3.97
N GLU A 204 15.56 23.64 -4.25
CA GLU A 204 16.07 23.49 -5.63
C GLU A 204 16.05 22.02 -6.12
N GLY A 205 15.69 21.08 -5.25
CA GLY A 205 15.65 19.65 -5.56
C GLY A 205 14.25 19.12 -5.80
N TYR A 206 14.17 17.80 -5.90
CA TYR A 206 12.93 17.08 -6.20
C TYR A 206 12.75 15.87 -5.29
N VAL A 207 11.50 15.51 -5.11
CA VAL A 207 11.09 14.31 -4.37
C VAL A 207 10.12 13.47 -5.21
N VAL A 208 10.22 12.16 -5.06
CA VAL A 208 9.26 11.19 -5.58
C VAL A 208 8.77 10.35 -4.40
N ALA A 209 7.47 10.11 -4.28
CA ALA A 209 6.92 9.29 -3.19
C ALA A 209 5.66 8.54 -3.63
N SER A 210 5.39 7.43 -2.95
CA SER A 210 4.14 6.68 -3.13
C SER A 210 2.90 7.51 -2.78
N GLU A 211 3.00 8.42 -1.79
CA GLU A 211 1.87 9.26 -1.36
C GLU A 211 2.29 10.70 -1.07
N THR A 212 1.38 11.64 -1.31
CA THR A 212 1.60 13.08 -1.07
C THR A 212 1.73 13.44 0.40
N CYS A 213 1.21 12.63 1.32
CA CYS A 213 1.41 12.83 2.77
C CYS A 213 2.88 12.84 3.18
N ALA A 214 3.77 12.22 2.40
CA ALA A 214 5.22 12.33 2.60
C ALA A 214 5.74 13.72 2.27
N PHE A 215 5.17 14.39 1.27
CA PHE A 215 5.54 15.75 0.88
C PHE A 215 5.25 16.76 1.98
N ASP A 216 4.06 16.68 2.57
CA ASP A 216 3.64 17.57 3.65
C ASP A 216 4.62 17.50 4.84
N VAL A 217 5.04 16.28 5.21
CA VAL A 217 5.96 16.08 6.34
C VAL A 217 7.36 16.64 6.07
N ILE A 218 7.85 16.56 4.83
CA ILE A 218 9.20 17.05 4.48
C ILE A 218 9.21 18.46 3.90
N GLY A 219 8.04 19.11 3.76
CA GLY A 219 7.92 20.46 3.22
C GLY A 219 8.14 20.55 1.71
N ALA A 220 7.74 19.51 0.96
CA ALA A 220 7.78 19.51 -0.49
C ALA A 220 6.45 19.94 -1.09
N GLU A 221 6.52 20.66 -2.22
CA GLU A 221 5.35 21.08 -2.98
C GLU A 221 5.02 20.03 -4.05
N TYR A 222 3.75 19.58 -4.10
CA TYR A 222 3.28 18.64 -5.12
C TYR A 222 3.34 19.27 -6.52
N ILE A 223 3.88 18.54 -7.49
CA ILE A 223 3.91 18.93 -8.90
C ILE A 223 2.84 18.17 -9.69
N ARG A 224 2.92 16.84 -9.70
CA ARG A 224 2.00 15.93 -10.40
C ARG A 224 2.26 14.47 -10.03
N ASP A 225 1.36 13.61 -10.43
CA ASP A 225 1.62 12.16 -10.44
C ASP A 225 2.48 11.75 -11.63
N VAL A 226 3.15 10.60 -11.51
CA VAL A 226 3.80 9.91 -12.65
C VAL A 226 2.72 9.19 -13.43
N GLU A 227 2.67 9.43 -14.74
CA GLU A 227 1.66 8.82 -15.61
C GLU A 227 1.89 7.32 -15.82
N PRO A 228 0.85 6.53 -16.11
CA PRO A 228 1.00 5.14 -16.51
C PRO A 228 1.93 5.00 -17.73
N GLY A 229 2.88 4.05 -17.66
CA GLY A 229 3.85 3.83 -18.74
C GLY A 229 4.97 4.88 -18.82
N GLU A 230 5.07 5.80 -17.87
CA GLU A 230 6.06 6.88 -17.85
C GLU A 230 7.32 6.49 -17.09
N ILE A 231 8.46 7.01 -17.57
CA ILE A 231 9.72 7.15 -16.85
C ILE A 231 10.00 8.64 -16.68
N VAL A 232 10.04 9.10 -15.44
CA VAL A 232 10.49 10.43 -15.09
C VAL A 232 11.97 10.36 -14.71
N THR A 233 12.81 11.10 -15.43
CA THR A 233 14.22 11.26 -15.12
C THR A 233 14.42 12.57 -14.35
N ILE A 234 15.06 12.49 -13.20
CA ILE A 234 15.42 13.63 -12.35
C ILE A 234 16.94 13.71 -12.26
N ASP A 235 17.52 14.79 -12.75
CA ASP A 235 18.96 15.08 -12.68
C ASP A 235 19.20 16.60 -12.60
N HIS A 236 20.47 17.03 -12.75
CA HIS A 236 20.87 18.45 -12.70
C HIS A 236 20.21 19.35 -13.77
N HIS A 237 19.57 18.77 -14.78
CA HIS A 237 18.77 19.51 -15.75
C HIS A 237 17.28 19.60 -15.33
N GLY A 238 16.90 19.09 -14.16
CA GLY A 238 15.53 19.05 -13.68
C GLY A 238 14.80 17.76 -14.05
N ILE A 239 13.51 17.88 -14.25
CA ILE A 239 12.59 16.76 -14.57
C ILE A 239 12.45 16.61 -16.08
N ARG A 240 12.59 15.39 -16.58
CA ARG A 240 12.29 15.02 -17.97
C ARG A 240 11.43 13.76 -17.98
N SER A 241 10.43 13.78 -18.83
CA SER A 241 9.46 12.70 -18.99
C SER A 241 9.67 11.96 -20.32
N GLN A 242 9.53 10.64 -20.28
CA GLN A 242 9.50 9.77 -21.45
C GLN A 242 8.59 8.58 -21.19
N PHE A 243 7.77 8.21 -22.17
CA PHE A 243 7.00 6.98 -22.11
C PHE A 243 7.84 5.80 -22.61
N TYR A 244 7.81 4.69 -21.86
CA TYR A 244 8.43 3.44 -22.28
C TYR A 244 7.45 2.53 -23.00
N ALA A 245 6.15 2.70 -22.72
CA ALA A 245 5.02 2.04 -23.37
C ALA A 245 3.90 3.04 -23.55
N GLU A 246 3.02 2.81 -24.53
CA GLU A 246 1.72 3.48 -24.56
C GLU A 246 0.93 3.06 -23.31
N PRO A 247 0.23 3.99 -22.67
CA PRO A 247 -0.64 3.65 -21.55
C PRO A 247 -1.69 2.63 -22.02
N GLU A 248 -1.81 1.55 -21.26
CA GLU A 248 -2.88 0.59 -21.45
C GLU A 248 -4.18 1.15 -20.82
N ARG A 249 -5.17 0.30 -20.59
CA ARG A 249 -6.34 0.70 -19.81
C ARG A 249 -5.88 1.11 -18.40
N HIS A 250 -6.10 2.36 -18.04
CA HIS A 250 -5.82 2.83 -16.68
C HIS A 250 -6.59 2.00 -15.65
N ALA A 251 -5.92 1.58 -14.59
CA ALA A 251 -6.47 0.65 -13.60
C ALA A 251 -5.87 0.85 -12.20
N MET A 252 -5.98 2.08 -11.67
CA MET A 252 -5.58 2.38 -10.29
C MET A 252 -6.25 1.43 -9.31
N CYS A 253 -5.50 0.87 -8.38
CA CYS A 253 -6.02 -0.05 -7.38
C CYS A 253 -7.06 0.63 -6.49
N ALA A 254 -8.31 0.11 -6.47
CA ALA A 254 -9.36 0.68 -5.63
C ALA A 254 -9.03 0.59 -4.13
N MET A 255 -8.24 -0.41 -3.72
CA MET A 255 -7.84 -0.58 -2.33
C MET A 255 -6.90 0.52 -1.83
N GLU A 256 -6.22 1.23 -2.72
CA GLU A 256 -5.46 2.44 -2.33
C GLU A 256 -6.39 3.48 -1.70
N TYR A 257 -7.54 3.74 -2.32
CA TYR A 257 -8.53 4.66 -1.77
C TYR A 257 -9.29 4.09 -0.58
N VAL A 258 -9.70 2.82 -0.67
CA VAL A 258 -10.53 2.18 0.37
C VAL A 258 -9.77 2.03 1.69
N TYR A 259 -8.49 1.60 1.62
CA TYR A 259 -7.78 1.19 2.82
C TYR A 259 -6.34 1.67 2.94
N PHE A 260 -5.48 1.52 1.89
CA PHE A 260 -4.03 1.64 2.05
C PHE A 260 -3.57 3.08 2.29
N ALA A 261 -3.96 4.01 1.43
CA ALA A 261 -3.46 5.37 1.52
C ALA A 261 -3.98 6.11 2.76
N ARG A 262 -3.18 7.05 3.25
CA ARG A 262 -3.59 7.91 4.35
C ARG A 262 -4.70 8.85 3.90
N PRO A 263 -5.64 9.20 4.79
CA PRO A 263 -6.77 10.09 4.45
C PRO A 263 -6.35 11.48 3.96
N ASP A 264 -5.19 11.96 4.38
CA ASP A 264 -4.61 13.24 4.00
C ASP A 264 -3.82 13.21 2.67
N SER A 265 -3.72 12.05 2.03
CA SER A 265 -3.07 11.91 0.72
C SER A 265 -4.03 12.27 -0.43
N ASP A 266 -3.46 12.88 -1.48
CA ASP A 266 -4.09 13.04 -2.78
C ASP A 266 -3.47 12.05 -3.78
N ILE A 267 -4.31 11.33 -4.51
CA ILE A 267 -3.91 10.37 -5.54
C ILE A 267 -4.65 10.73 -6.82
N GLU A 268 -3.91 11.10 -7.86
CA GLU A 268 -4.46 11.45 -9.18
C GLU A 268 -5.62 12.46 -9.09
N GLY A 269 -5.40 13.49 -8.27
CA GLY A 269 -6.37 14.58 -8.06
C GLY A 269 -7.57 14.24 -7.19
N CYS A 270 -7.63 13.02 -6.63
CA CYS A 270 -8.68 12.63 -5.71
C CYS A 270 -8.12 12.49 -4.28
N ASN A 271 -8.66 13.29 -3.35
CA ASN A 271 -8.30 13.18 -1.94
C ASN A 271 -8.91 11.92 -1.31
N VAL A 272 -8.11 11.14 -0.60
CA VAL A 272 -8.51 9.84 -0.03
C VAL A 272 -9.60 9.99 1.03
N HIS A 273 -9.54 11.03 1.89
CA HIS A 273 -10.61 11.30 2.86
C HIS A 273 -11.94 11.57 2.16
N ASN A 274 -11.93 12.39 1.11
CA ASN A 274 -13.13 12.73 0.34
C ASN A 274 -13.71 11.51 -0.37
N TYR A 275 -12.87 10.66 -0.97
CA TYR A 275 -13.31 9.40 -1.56
C TYR A 275 -14.04 8.52 -0.54
N ARG A 276 -13.43 8.28 0.63
CA ARG A 276 -14.02 7.46 1.70
C ARG A 276 -15.31 8.05 2.22
N LYS A 277 -15.35 9.36 2.38
CA LYS A 277 -16.54 10.07 2.86
C LYS A 277 -17.70 9.93 1.85
N GLU A 278 -17.42 10.10 0.57
CA GLU A 278 -18.41 9.93 -0.49
C GLU A 278 -18.87 8.45 -0.60
N SER A 279 -17.95 7.49 -0.46
CA SER A 279 -18.29 6.06 -0.34
C SER A 279 -19.31 5.82 0.78
N GLY A 280 -19.14 6.46 1.93
CA GLY A 280 -20.09 6.35 3.05
C GLY A 280 -21.46 6.92 2.75
N LYS A 281 -21.55 8.05 2.04
CA LYS A 281 -22.84 8.64 1.63
C LYS A 281 -23.57 7.74 0.65
N ILE A 282 -22.87 7.22 -0.37
CA ILE A 282 -23.44 6.30 -1.34
C ILE A 282 -23.89 5.01 -0.65
N LEU A 283 -23.08 4.49 0.28
CA LEU A 283 -23.41 3.31 1.06
C LEU A 283 -24.72 3.47 1.85
N PHE A 284 -25.00 4.65 2.40
CA PHE A 284 -26.31 4.94 3.02
C PHE A 284 -27.43 4.91 1.98
N GLN A 285 -27.22 5.51 0.82
CA GLN A 285 -28.24 5.54 -0.24
C GLN A 285 -28.60 4.12 -0.73
N GLU A 286 -27.59 3.23 -0.87
CA GLU A 286 -27.77 1.85 -1.29
C GLU A 286 -28.33 0.96 -0.18
N ALA A 287 -27.94 1.20 1.07
CA ALA A 287 -28.25 0.32 2.21
C ALA A 287 -28.50 1.10 3.51
N PRO A 288 -29.62 1.82 3.61
CA PRO A 288 -30.00 2.48 4.86
C PRO A 288 -30.22 1.46 5.99
N ALA A 289 -30.11 1.91 7.25
CA ALA A 289 -30.46 1.14 8.42
C ALA A 289 -31.28 2.00 9.40
N ASP A 290 -32.29 1.39 10.02
CA ASP A 290 -33.03 2.03 11.11
C ASP A 290 -32.21 1.90 12.40
N ALA A 291 -31.55 2.99 12.82
CA ALA A 291 -30.60 3.01 13.91
C ALA A 291 -30.59 4.35 14.65
N ASP A 292 -29.91 4.41 15.77
CA ASP A 292 -29.84 5.59 16.63
C ASP A 292 -28.53 6.37 16.45
N ILE A 293 -27.45 5.69 16.10
CA ILE A 293 -26.10 6.27 15.93
C ILE A 293 -25.29 5.57 14.85
N VAL A 294 -24.31 6.28 14.29
CA VAL A 294 -23.28 5.73 13.40
C VAL A 294 -21.93 5.80 14.10
N ILE A 295 -21.16 4.72 14.03
CA ILE A 295 -19.78 4.65 14.51
C ILE A 295 -18.88 4.09 13.40
N GLY A 296 -17.59 4.47 13.40
CA GLY A 296 -16.59 3.93 12.46
C GLY A 296 -15.62 2.99 13.16
N VAL A 297 -15.13 2.00 12.44
CA VAL A 297 -13.99 1.19 12.89
C VAL A 297 -12.71 2.01 12.72
N PRO A 298 -11.97 2.34 13.80
CA PRO A 298 -10.75 3.15 13.66
C PRO A 298 -9.59 2.34 13.04
N ASP A 299 -8.71 2.94 12.21
CA ASP A 299 -8.71 4.35 11.79
C ASP A 299 -9.26 4.53 10.36
N SER A 300 -9.22 3.48 9.52
CA SER A 300 -9.48 3.51 8.07
C SER A 300 -10.91 3.90 7.70
N SER A 301 -11.88 3.52 8.53
CA SER A 301 -13.31 3.67 8.21
C SER A 301 -13.96 4.94 8.75
N LEU A 302 -13.22 5.78 9.49
CA LEU A 302 -13.80 6.96 10.13
C LEU A 302 -14.39 7.95 9.12
N SER A 303 -13.72 8.16 7.98
CA SER A 303 -14.22 9.04 6.92
C SER A 303 -15.50 8.51 6.28
N ALA A 304 -15.58 7.21 6.02
CA ALA A 304 -16.77 6.58 5.46
C ALA A 304 -17.95 6.62 6.46
N ALA A 305 -17.68 6.38 7.74
CA ALA A 305 -18.68 6.49 8.78
C ALA A 305 -19.26 7.91 8.90
N GLN A 306 -18.39 8.92 8.77
CA GLN A 306 -18.80 10.32 8.70
C GLN A 306 -19.74 10.58 7.51
N GLY A 307 -19.38 10.08 6.31
CA GLY A 307 -20.20 10.20 5.12
C GLY A 307 -21.57 9.53 5.27
N TYR A 308 -21.60 8.31 5.83
CA TYR A 308 -22.85 7.61 6.12
C TYR A 308 -23.72 8.39 7.11
N ALA A 309 -23.15 8.92 8.18
CA ALA A 309 -23.86 9.71 9.17
C ALA A 309 -24.43 11.00 8.57
N GLU A 310 -23.66 11.74 7.78
CA GLU A 310 -24.12 12.95 7.08
C GLU A 310 -25.31 12.65 6.16
N ALA A 311 -25.26 11.57 5.38
CA ALA A 311 -26.32 11.22 4.45
C ALA A 311 -27.60 10.70 5.16
N SER A 312 -27.42 9.98 6.27
CA SER A 312 -28.52 9.43 7.06
C SER A 312 -29.19 10.43 7.99
N GLY A 313 -28.50 11.52 8.35
CA GLY A 313 -28.93 12.43 9.42
C GLY A 313 -28.76 11.87 10.84
N LEU A 314 -28.20 10.67 10.99
CA LEU A 314 -27.93 10.06 12.28
C LEU A 314 -26.68 10.69 12.94
N PRO A 315 -26.65 10.81 14.29
CA PRO A 315 -25.44 11.26 14.99
C PRO A 315 -24.24 10.34 14.69
N TYR A 316 -23.08 10.95 14.35
CA TYR A 316 -21.80 10.26 14.32
C TYR A 316 -21.18 10.29 15.72
N GLU A 317 -20.82 9.12 16.25
CA GLU A 317 -20.30 9.00 17.61
C GLU A 317 -19.00 8.19 17.64
N MET A 318 -18.13 8.50 18.61
CA MET A 318 -16.91 7.71 18.87
C MET A 318 -17.23 6.46 19.71
N GLY A 319 -17.95 5.51 19.12
CA GLY A 319 -18.35 4.29 19.83
C GLY A 319 -17.24 3.26 20.01
N LEU A 320 -16.16 3.36 19.25
CA LEU A 320 -14.95 2.51 19.34
C LEU A 320 -13.69 3.38 19.43
N ILE A 321 -12.79 3.00 20.33
CA ILE A 321 -11.47 3.64 20.52
C ILE A 321 -10.38 2.62 20.22
N LYS A 322 -9.40 3.03 19.43
CA LYS A 322 -8.16 2.26 19.19
C LYS A 322 -7.09 2.67 20.21
N SER A 323 -6.52 1.69 20.89
CA SER A 323 -5.37 1.94 21.77
C SER A 323 -4.12 2.28 20.95
N LYS A 324 -3.52 3.45 21.20
CA LYS A 324 -2.30 3.92 20.52
C LYS A 324 -1.03 3.24 21.02
N TYR A 325 -1.07 2.64 22.23
CA TYR A 325 0.11 2.10 22.91
C TYR A 325 0.23 0.58 22.82
N VAL A 326 -0.71 -0.09 22.20
CA VAL A 326 -0.63 -1.54 21.94
C VAL A 326 0.15 -1.75 20.65
N GLY A 327 1.44 -2.00 20.78
CA GLY A 327 2.31 -2.42 19.69
C GLY A 327 1.88 -3.76 19.07
N ARG A 328 2.70 -4.32 18.19
CA ARG A 328 2.43 -5.60 17.50
C ARG A 328 2.15 -6.72 18.50
N THR A 329 0.92 -7.23 18.54
CA THR A 329 0.49 -8.36 19.39
C THR A 329 0.93 -9.73 18.85
N PHE A 330 1.79 -9.77 17.83
CA PHE A 330 2.22 -11.00 17.15
C PHE A 330 3.09 -11.96 17.97
N ILE A 331 3.60 -11.50 19.13
CA ILE A 331 4.61 -12.23 19.92
C ILE A 331 3.99 -12.92 21.16
N LEU A 332 2.67 -12.90 21.29
CA LEU A 332 2.04 -13.53 22.47
C LEU A 332 1.90 -15.05 22.27
N PRO A 333 2.48 -15.87 23.17
CA PRO A 333 2.67 -17.31 22.95
C PRO A 333 1.40 -18.17 23.04
N THR A 334 0.30 -17.66 23.61
CA THR A 334 -0.92 -18.46 23.80
C THR A 334 -2.16 -17.84 23.16
N GLN A 335 -3.14 -18.68 22.81
CA GLN A 335 -4.41 -18.29 22.21
C GLN A 335 -5.18 -17.29 23.09
N SER A 336 -5.24 -17.54 24.41
CA SER A 336 -5.93 -16.68 25.38
C SER A 336 -5.28 -15.29 25.51
N LEU A 337 -3.94 -15.20 25.39
CA LEU A 337 -3.22 -13.93 25.39
C LEU A 337 -3.46 -13.16 24.09
N ARG A 338 -3.60 -13.85 22.93
CA ARG A 338 -3.93 -13.21 21.66
C ARG A 338 -5.35 -12.68 21.62
N GLU A 339 -6.31 -13.39 22.22
CA GLU A 339 -7.70 -12.90 22.37
C GLU A 339 -7.77 -11.65 23.26
N LYS A 340 -7.01 -11.64 24.36
CA LYS A 340 -6.82 -10.44 25.20
C LYS A 340 -6.13 -9.31 24.43
N GLY A 341 -5.17 -9.63 23.55
CA GLY A 341 -4.48 -8.66 22.69
C GLY A 341 -5.40 -7.88 21.76
N VAL A 342 -6.45 -8.51 21.23
CA VAL A 342 -7.46 -7.81 20.39
C VAL A 342 -8.34 -6.91 21.25
N LYS A 343 -8.77 -7.34 22.44
CA LYS A 343 -9.47 -6.48 23.42
C LYS A 343 -8.61 -5.29 23.89
N MET A 344 -7.28 -5.39 23.79
CA MET A 344 -6.36 -4.28 24.07
C MET A 344 -6.27 -3.28 22.90
N LYS A 345 -6.52 -3.71 21.66
CA LYS A 345 -6.43 -2.84 20.46
C LYS A 345 -7.66 -1.96 20.26
N LEU A 346 -8.85 -2.50 20.53
CA LEU A 346 -10.13 -1.82 20.35
C LEU A 346 -10.96 -1.92 21.63
N SER A 347 -11.57 -0.82 22.01
CA SER A 347 -12.44 -0.74 23.19
C SER A 347 -13.73 0.01 22.88
N PRO A 348 -14.92 -0.52 23.25
CA PRO A 348 -16.17 0.18 23.06
C PRO A 348 -16.37 1.25 24.12
N VAL A 349 -16.92 2.39 23.75
CA VAL A 349 -17.36 3.44 24.66
C VAL A 349 -18.77 3.10 25.14
N ARG A 350 -18.85 2.41 26.30
CA ARG A 350 -20.11 1.83 26.81
C ARG A 350 -21.23 2.84 26.97
N SER A 351 -20.93 4.07 27.42
CA SER A 351 -21.93 5.13 27.59
C SER A 351 -22.58 5.58 26.29
N ILE A 352 -21.89 5.40 25.17
CA ILE A 352 -22.38 5.75 23.83
C ILE A 352 -23.23 4.63 23.25
N VAL A 353 -22.79 3.37 23.36
CA VAL A 353 -23.42 2.25 22.65
C VAL A 353 -24.53 1.56 23.43
N LYS A 354 -24.55 1.69 24.78
CA LYS A 354 -25.52 0.98 25.64
C LYS A 354 -26.97 1.36 25.31
N GLY A 355 -27.78 0.35 24.99
CA GLY A 355 -29.20 0.48 24.66
C GLY A 355 -29.48 1.10 23.30
N LYS A 356 -28.45 1.32 22.46
CA LYS A 356 -28.57 1.91 21.12
C LYS A 356 -28.58 0.85 20.03
N ARG A 357 -29.30 1.12 18.95
CA ARG A 357 -29.17 0.48 17.65
C ARG A 357 -28.04 1.17 16.91
N VAL A 358 -26.98 0.43 16.62
CA VAL A 358 -25.72 1.00 16.14
C VAL A 358 -25.47 0.62 14.69
N VAL A 359 -25.25 1.58 13.81
CA VAL A 359 -24.58 1.33 12.53
C VAL A 359 -23.09 1.41 12.74
N ILE A 360 -22.39 0.30 12.45
CA ILE A 360 -20.95 0.28 12.39
C ILE A 360 -20.50 0.26 10.94
N VAL A 361 -19.65 1.21 10.56
CA VAL A 361 -19.05 1.28 9.23
C VAL A 361 -17.62 0.77 9.30
N ASP A 362 -17.28 -0.20 8.43
CA ASP A 362 -15.91 -0.68 8.22
C ASP A 362 -15.51 -0.56 6.74
N ASP A 363 -14.22 -0.62 6.43
CA ASP A 363 -13.70 -0.49 5.06
C ASP A 363 -13.94 -1.75 4.23
N SER A 364 -13.65 -2.91 4.80
CA SER A 364 -13.70 -4.22 4.11
C SER A 364 -13.85 -5.38 5.08
N ILE A 365 -14.33 -6.52 4.57
CA ILE A 365 -14.32 -7.81 5.29
C ILE A 365 -13.50 -8.81 4.47
N VAL A 366 -12.46 -9.40 5.10
CA VAL A 366 -11.62 -10.45 4.50
C VAL A 366 -12.05 -11.83 5.01
N ARG A 367 -11.77 -12.14 6.27
CA ARG A 367 -12.09 -13.44 6.93
C ARG A 367 -13.31 -13.38 7.84
N GLY A 368 -13.78 -12.20 8.22
CA GLY A 368 -14.90 -11.96 9.11
C GLY A 368 -14.58 -12.11 10.60
N THR A 369 -13.39 -12.55 10.98
CA THR A 369 -13.02 -12.78 12.39
C THR A 369 -12.94 -11.48 13.19
N THR A 370 -12.46 -10.40 12.58
CA THR A 370 -12.42 -9.06 13.19
C THR A 370 -13.83 -8.49 13.36
N SER A 371 -14.66 -8.57 12.32
CA SER A 371 -16.03 -8.08 12.35
C SER A 371 -16.86 -8.81 13.42
N LEU A 372 -16.74 -10.15 13.51
CA LEU A 372 -17.37 -10.95 14.58
C LEU A 372 -16.97 -10.47 15.98
N LYS A 373 -15.66 -10.23 16.20
CA LYS A 373 -15.16 -9.76 17.50
C LYS A 373 -15.70 -8.37 17.85
N ILE A 374 -15.77 -7.48 16.86
CA ILE A 374 -16.29 -6.12 17.06
C ILE A 374 -17.78 -6.18 17.39
N VAL A 375 -18.58 -6.96 16.65
CA VAL A 375 -20.02 -7.13 16.92
C VAL A 375 -20.23 -7.68 18.34
N LYS A 376 -19.51 -8.74 18.73
CA LYS A 376 -19.57 -9.28 20.09
C LYS A 376 -19.22 -8.25 21.16
N MET A 377 -18.17 -7.47 20.92
CA MET A 377 -17.70 -6.43 21.84
C MET A 377 -18.76 -5.34 22.03
N LEU A 378 -19.44 -4.91 20.97
CA LEU A 378 -20.54 -3.93 21.04
C LEU A 378 -21.75 -4.48 21.78
N ARG A 379 -22.11 -5.75 21.55
CA ARG A 379 -23.18 -6.43 22.31
C ARG A 379 -22.85 -6.59 23.79
N GLU A 380 -21.60 -6.99 24.12
CA GLU A 380 -21.11 -7.04 25.50
C GLU A 380 -21.12 -5.64 26.18
N ALA A 381 -20.98 -4.58 25.39
CA ALA A 381 -21.10 -3.19 25.85
C ALA A 381 -22.54 -2.74 26.03
N GLY A 382 -23.52 -3.53 25.59
CA GLY A 382 -24.95 -3.29 25.75
C GLY A 382 -25.66 -2.67 24.55
N ALA A 383 -25.10 -2.74 23.34
CA ALA A 383 -25.79 -2.34 22.12
C ALA A 383 -27.07 -3.18 21.93
N ALA A 384 -28.18 -2.54 21.58
CA ALA A 384 -29.46 -3.21 21.32
C ALA A 384 -29.42 -3.96 19.98
N GLU A 385 -28.94 -3.30 18.93
CA GLU A 385 -28.73 -3.86 17.60
C GLU A 385 -27.40 -3.39 17.02
N VAL A 386 -26.81 -4.20 16.12
CA VAL A 386 -25.55 -3.88 15.43
C VAL A 386 -25.71 -4.14 13.93
N HIS A 387 -25.82 -3.08 13.16
CA HIS A 387 -25.94 -3.09 11.71
C HIS A 387 -24.59 -2.80 11.08
N VAL A 388 -24.03 -3.76 10.35
CA VAL A 388 -22.69 -3.62 9.73
C VAL A 388 -22.84 -3.09 8.30
N ARG A 389 -22.06 -2.07 7.97
CA ARG A 389 -22.00 -1.43 6.65
C ARG A 389 -20.55 -1.37 6.18
N ILE A 390 -20.26 -1.91 5.01
CA ILE A 390 -18.91 -2.03 4.47
C ILE A 390 -18.73 -1.09 3.30
N ALA A 391 -17.77 -0.17 3.40
CA ALA A 391 -17.52 0.88 2.42
C ALA A 391 -16.75 0.39 1.17
N SER A 392 -16.77 -0.90 0.91
CA SER A 392 -16.33 -1.53 -0.33
C SER A 392 -17.26 -2.66 -0.75
N ALA A 393 -17.10 -3.16 -1.97
CA ALA A 393 -17.77 -4.37 -2.42
C ALA A 393 -17.19 -5.62 -1.71
N PRO A 394 -17.91 -6.78 -1.75
CA PRO A 394 -17.39 -8.01 -1.16
C PRO A 394 -16.11 -8.47 -1.84
N LEU A 395 -15.03 -8.67 -1.06
CA LEU A 395 -13.78 -9.27 -1.53
C LEU A 395 -13.99 -10.76 -1.80
N LYS A 396 -13.87 -11.16 -3.07
CA LYS A 396 -14.18 -12.54 -3.52
C LYS A 396 -13.00 -13.24 -4.19
N TYR A 397 -12.03 -12.49 -4.70
CA TYR A 397 -10.99 -13.05 -5.56
C TYR A 397 -9.59 -12.63 -5.10
N THR A 398 -8.60 -13.46 -5.42
CA THR A 398 -7.19 -13.21 -5.14
C THR A 398 -6.69 -11.96 -5.87
N CYS A 399 -5.77 -11.24 -5.26
CA CYS A 399 -5.03 -10.16 -5.89
C CYS A 399 -3.67 -10.67 -6.41
N TYR A 400 -3.28 -10.24 -7.63
CA TYR A 400 -1.98 -10.54 -8.23
C TYR A 400 -1.07 -9.30 -8.34
N TYR A 401 -1.52 -8.15 -7.81
CA TYR A 401 -0.87 -6.86 -8.01
C TYR A 401 -0.23 -6.26 -6.74
N GLY A 402 -0.18 -7.06 -5.66
CA GLY A 402 0.52 -6.66 -4.43
C GLY A 402 -0.29 -6.72 -3.15
N VAL A 403 -1.64 -6.68 -3.21
CA VAL A 403 -2.49 -6.83 -2.01
C VAL A 403 -2.39 -8.26 -1.45
N ASP A 404 -2.12 -8.39 -0.16
CA ASP A 404 -1.95 -9.69 0.53
C ASP A 404 -3.28 -10.46 0.69
N VAL A 405 -3.85 -10.88 -0.43
CA VAL A 405 -5.02 -11.74 -0.54
C VAL A 405 -4.65 -12.88 -1.49
N HIS A 406 -4.06 -13.95 -0.96
CA HIS A 406 -3.40 -14.97 -1.80
C HIS A 406 -4.27 -16.18 -2.10
N THR A 407 -5.24 -16.51 -1.25
CA THR A 407 -6.07 -17.71 -1.45
C THR A 407 -7.55 -17.38 -1.37
N PRO A 408 -8.37 -17.90 -2.31
CA PRO A 408 -9.82 -17.72 -2.27
C PRO A 408 -10.46 -18.28 -0.99
N GLU A 409 -9.80 -19.28 -0.37
CA GLU A 409 -10.24 -19.94 0.86
C GLU A 409 -10.25 -19.01 2.06
N GLU A 410 -9.40 -18.00 2.06
CA GLU A 410 -9.32 -17.01 3.14
C GLU A 410 -10.44 -15.95 3.06
N LEU A 411 -11.10 -15.83 1.90
CA LEU A 411 -12.11 -14.82 1.65
C LEU A 411 -13.50 -15.33 2.06
N ILE A 412 -14.06 -14.77 3.13
CA ILE A 412 -15.39 -15.15 3.63
C ILE A 412 -16.47 -14.98 2.57
N SER A 413 -16.39 -13.90 1.76
CA SER A 413 -17.36 -13.59 0.70
C SER A 413 -17.17 -14.40 -0.59
N ASN A 414 -16.09 -15.21 -0.70
CA ASN A 414 -15.92 -16.12 -1.83
C ASN A 414 -16.89 -17.30 -1.75
N ARG A 415 -17.13 -17.81 -0.52
CA ARG A 415 -17.90 -19.04 -0.28
C ARG A 415 -19.28 -18.81 0.33
N ASN A 416 -19.55 -17.60 0.79
CA ASN A 416 -20.77 -17.29 1.53
C ASN A 416 -21.51 -16.13 0.88
N SER A 417 -22.86 -16.20 0.88
CA SER A 417 -23.71 -15.07 0.55
C SER A 417 -23.62 -13.97 1.62
N VAL A 418 -24.09 -12.77 1.32
CA VAL A 418 -24.12 -11.65 2.29
C VAL A 418 -24.90 -12.04 3.54
N GLU A 419 -26.03 -12.76 3.39
CA GLU A 419 -26.86 -13.23 4.50
C GLU A 419 -26.13 -14.28 5.35
N GLN A 420 -25.33 -15.15 4.72
CA GLN A 420 -24.52 -16.12 5.44
C GLN A 420 -23.38 -15.43 6.21
N VAL A 421 -22.71 -14.46 5.58
CA VAL A 421 -21.67 -13.66 6.26
C VAL A 421 -22.28 -12.88 7.43
N CYS A 422 -23.46 -12.27 7.26
CA CYS A 422 -24.18 -11.58 8.33
C CYS A 422 -24.38 -12.48 9.55
N LYS A 423 -24.85 -13.72 9.32
CA LYS A 423 -25.02 -14.72 10.40
C LYS A 423 -23.69 -15.12 11.04
N LEU A 424 -22.64 -15.32 10.24
CA LEU A 424 -21.31 -15.71 10.73
C LEU A 424 -20.67 -14.64 11.61
N ILE A 425 -20.90 -13.36 11.33
CA ILE A 425 -20.40 -12.25 12.15
C ILE A 425 -21.38 -11.84 13.27
N GLU A 426 -22.52 -12.52 13.41
CA GLU A 426 -23.55 -12.29 14.42
C GLU A 426 -24.14 -10.86 14.40
N ALA A 427 -24.19 -10.21 13.22
CA ALA A 427 -24.80 -8.90 13.03
C ALA A 427 -26.30 -9.00 12.78
N ASP A 428 -27.06 -7.94 13.11
CA ASP A 428 -28.51 -7.85 12.82
C ASP A 428 -28.76 -7.59 11.33
N SER A 429 -27.89 -6.83 10.68
CA SER A 429 -27.86 -6.69 9.21
C SER A 429 -26.45 -6.41 8.70
N LEU A 430 -26.20 -6.81 7.45
CA LEU A 430 -24.93 -6.57 6.73
C LEU A 430 -25.23 -6.08 5.32
N ALA A 431 -24.54 -5.04 4.89
CA ALA A 431 -24.52 -4.63 3.50
C ALA A 431 -23.13 -4.10 3.10
N PHE A 432 -22.84 -4.20 1.82
CA PHE A 432 -21.62 -3.75 1.17
C PHE A 432 -21.97 -2.64 0.16
N LEU A 433 -21.02 -1.74 -0.07
CA LEU A 433 -21.09 -0.80 -1.18
C LEU A 433 -21.02 -1.56 -2.52
N SER A 434 -21.77 -1.11 -3.52
CA SER A 434 -21.72 -1.70 -4.86
C SER A 434 -20.39 -1.37 -5.58
N HIS A 435 -20.09 -2.09 -6.68
CA HIS A 435 -18.97 -1.75 -7.55
C HIS A 435 -19.17 -0.37 -8.19
N GLU A 436 -20.39 -0.07 -8.59
CA GLU A 436 -20.80 1.22 -9.14
C GLU A 436 -20.63 2.33 -8.12
N GLY A 437 -20.97 2.08 -6.86
CA GLY A 437 -20.77 3.00 -5.74
C GLY A 437 -19.28 3.29 -5.49
N MET A 438 -18.42 2.27 -5.57
CA MET A 438 -16.96 2.46 -5.45
C MET A 438 -16.39 3.35 -6.58
N LEU A 439 -16.87 3.18 -7.81
CA LEU A 439 -16.44 4.01 -8.95
C LEU A 439 -16.97 5.44 -8.81
N ALA A 440 -18.24 5.58 -8.43
CA ALA A 440 -18.90 6.87 -8.26
C ALA A 440 -18.27 7.72 -7.16
N ALA A 441 -17.84 7.11 -6.05
CA ALA A 441 -17.19 7.80 -4.93
C ALA A 441 -15.91 8.57 -5.33
N GLY A 442 -15.18 8.08 -6.33
CA GLY A 442 -13.99 8.74 -6.88
C GLY A 442 -14.25 9.54 -8.15
N HIS A 443 -15.51 9.60 -8.64
CA HIS A 443 -15.83 10.13 -9.96
C HIS A 443 -15.01 9.48 -11.08
N ARG A 444 -14.74 8.18 -10.94
CA ARG A 444 -13.84 7.40 -11.81
C ARG A 444 -14.55 6.18 -12.39
N SER A 445 -14.11 5.77 -13.58
CA SER A 445 -14.57 4.53 -14.23
C SER A 445 -13.45 3.53 -14.46
N ASP A 446 -12.25 3.85 -14.02
CA ASP A 446 -10.96 3.23 -14.38
C ASP A 446 -10.21 2.61 -13.19
N LEU A 447 -10.92 2.30 -12.10
CA LEU A 447 -10.30 1.59 -10.97
C LEU A 447 -10.14 0.10 -11.26
N CYS A 448 -9.06 -0.50 -10.75
CA CYS A 448 -8.91 -1.94 -10.66
C CYS A 448 -9.82 -2.47 -9.55
N LEU A 449 -10.81 -3.27 -9.93
CA LEU A 449 -11.74 -3.96 -9.04
C LEU A 449 -11.57 -5.50 -9.11
N ALA A 450 -10.41 -6.00 -9.56
CA ALA A 450 -10.21 -7.42 -9.85
C ALA A 450 -10.49 -8.33 -8.64
N CYS A 451 -10.07 -7.93 -7.44
CA CYS A 451 -10.34 -8.67 -6.19
C CYS A 451 -11.83 -8.70 -5.79
N PHE A 452 -12.67 -7.87 -6.41
CA PHE A 452 -14.12 -7.84 -6.20
C PHE A 452 -14.89 -8.53 -7.33
N ASN A 453 -14.47 -8.38 -8.61
CA ASN A 453 -15.26 -8.74 -9.80
C ASN A 453 -14.59 -9.75 -10.75
N HIS A 454 -13.38 -10.24 -10.45
CA HIS A 454 -12.61 -11.21 -11.26
C HIS A 454 -12.19 -10.71 -12.65
N LYS A 455 -12.15 -9.37 -12.86
CA LYS A 455 -11.72 -8.78 -14.15
C LYS A 455 -10.32 -8.22 -14.00
N TYR A 456 -9.32 -9.07 -14.25
CA TYR A 456 -7.91 -8.68 -14.16
C TYR A 456 -7.50 -7.88 -15.40
N PRO A 457 -6.81 -6.73 -15.24
CA PRO A 457 -6.32 -5.93 -16.35
C PRO A 457 -5.20 -6.59 -17.14
N THR A 458 -4.37 -7.42 -16.50
CA THR A 458 -3.25 -8.13 -17.13
C THR A 458 -3.59 -9.57 -17.48
N LYS A 459 -2.76 -10.20 -18.31
CA LYS A 459 -2.71 -11.65 -18.43
C LYS A 459 -2.21 -12.24 -17.10
N LEU A 460 -2.78 -13.35 -16.66
CA LEU A 460 -2.29 -14.14 -15.53
C LEU A 460 -1.40 -15.28 -16.05
N TYR A 461 -0.23 -15.47 -15.47
CA TYR A 461 0.80 -16.40 -15.95
C TYR A 461 0.83 -17.73 -15.19
N ASN A 462 0.00 -17.86 -14.14
CA ASN A 462 -0.02 -19.03 -13.24
C ASN A 462 -1.39 -19.73 -13.18
N GLU A 463 -2.20 -19.63 -14.25
CA GLU A 463 -3.41 -20.44 -14.41
C GLU A 463 -3.13 -21.70 -15.23
#